data_474bdca2f34e7840a0f5e9ec7fd6e08e
#
_entry.id   474bdca2f34e7840a0f5e9ec7fd6e08e
#
_cell.length_a   1.000
_cell.length_b   1.000
_cell.length_c   1.000
_cell.angle_alpha   90.00
_cell.angle_beta   90.00
_cell.angle_gamma   90.00
#
_symmetry.space_group_name_H-M   'P 1'
#
loop_
_entity.id
_entity.type
_entity.pdbx_description
1 polymer ?
#
loop_
_entity_poly.entity_id
_entity_poly.type
_entity_poly.pdbx_seq_one_letter_code
_entity_poly.pdbx_strand_id
1 'polypeptide(L)'
;MKLVFTVDCGTMSYSEMEFAKEEGLDVIVLDHHQPEAKYPEAFAFINPNRFDDDSQLGYLAAVGVSFMFLVSLNRKLRSENWFDSNNLEEPNLITFLDLIALGTICDSVPLKGINRLMVIKGLEVIQKRKNHGLNALIDIAEINQKVSVYDLGFKLGPRINAAGRIGKSNFGVCLLYTSDAADEVLG
;
A
#
# COMPACT_ATOMS: atom_id res chain seq x y z
N MET A 1 -19.34 -14.36 -7.80
CA MET A 1 -18.20 -13.54 -8.26
C MET A 1 -17.21 -13.49 -7.12
N LYS A 2 -15.98 -13.89 -7.34
CA LYS A 2 -14.90 -13.78 -6.36
C LYS A 2 -13.87 -12.81 -6.92
N LEU A 3 -13.62 -11.72 -6.22
CA LEU A 3 -12.67 -10.69 -6.60
C LEU A 3 -11.42 -10.78 -5.72
N VAL A 4 -10.27 -10.81 -6.37
CA VAL A 4 -8.95 -10.85 -5.72
C VAL A 4 -8.17 -9.60 -6.12
N PHE A 5 -7.51 -8.97 -5.16
CA PHE A 5 -6.53 -7.92 -5.41
C PHE A 5 -5.13 -8.45 -5.16
N THR A 6 -4.24 -8.29 -6.11
CA THR A 6 -2.80 -8.44 -5.89
C THR A 6 -2.19 -7.05 -5.76
N VAL A 7 -1.37 -6.86 -4.73
CA VAL A 7 -0.70 -5.58 -4.47
C VAL A 7 0.80 -5.81 -4.39
N ASP A 8 1.59 -4.96 -5.07
CA ASP A 8 3.04 -5.06 -5.17
C ASP A 8 3.55 -6.37 -5.82
N CYS A 9 2.68 -7.02 -6.57
CA CYS A 9 2.97 -8.23 -7.32
C CYS A 9 1.91 -8.46 -8.40
N GLY A 10 2.21 -9.39 -9.33
CA GLY A 10 1.27 -9.80 -10.37
C GLY A 10 1.72 -9.42 -11.77
N THR A 11 2.63 -8.45 -11.93
CA THR A 11 3.10 -8.01 -13.27
C THR A 11 3.69 -9.14 -14.11
N MET A 12 4.30 -10.14 -13.46
CA MET A 12 4.95 -11.27 -14.11
C MET A 12 4.31 -12.62 -13.78
N SER A 13 3.14 -12.62 -13.14
CA SER A 13 2.48 -13.84 -12.63
C SER A 13 1.55 -14.46 -13.69
N TYR A 14 2.09 -14.91 -14.81
CA TYR A 14 1.31 -15.43 -15.93
C TYR A 14 0.52 -16.69 -15.58
N SER A 15 1.19 -17.69 -15.00
CA SER A 15 0.59 -18.98 -14.62
C SER A 15 -0.49 -18.82 -13.53
N GLU A 16 -0.25 -17.93 -12.57
CA GLU A 16 -1.18 -17.65 -11.47
C GLU A 16 -2.44 -16.94 -11.98
N MET A 17 -2.31 -16.04 -12.96
CA MET A 17 -3.46 -15.38 -13.56
C MET A 17 -4.27 -16.32 -14.46
N GLU A 18 -3.60 -17.21 -15.21
CA GLU A 18 -4.28 -18.24 -15.97
C GLU A 18 -5.06 -19.20 -15.07
N PHE A 19 -4.44 -19.68 -14.00
CA PHE A 19 -5.09 -20.50 -12.99
C PHE A 19 -6.29 -19.79 -12.33
N ALA A 20 -6.13 -18.51 -11.96
CA ALA A 20 -7.22 -17.73 -11.38
C ALA A 20 -8.42 -17.61 -12.34
N LYS A 21 -8.15 -17.42 -13.64
CA LYS A 21 -9.18 -17.38 -14.69
C LYS A 21 -9.91 -18.72 -14.81
N GLU A 22 -9.18 -19.83 -14.79
CA GLU A 22 -9.77 -21.19 -14.81
C GLU A 22 -10.68 -21.44 -13.60
N GLU A 23 -10.29 -20.94 -12.42
CA GLU A 23 -11.06 -21.03 -11.18
C GLU A 23 -12.20 -19.98 -11.08
N GLY A 24 -12.40 -19.18 -12.12
CA GLY A 24 -13.47 -18.17 -12.17
C GLY A 24 -13.27 -17.02 -11.18
N LEU A 25 -12.02 -16.66 -10.93
CA LEU A 25 -11.65 -15.51 -10.09
C LEU A 25 -11.39 -14.28 -10.95
N ASP A 26 -11.99 -13.15 -10.58
CA ASP A 26 -11.63 -11.85 -11.14
C ASP A 26 -10.44 -11.28 -10.36
N VAL A 27 -9.34 -11.03 -11.05
CA VAL A 27 -8.12 -10.50 -10.42
C VAL A 27 -7.87 -9.07 -10.85
N ILE A 28 -7.70 -8.17 -9.89
CA ILE A 28 -7.21 -6.80 -10.12
C ILE A 28 -5.77 -6.72 -9.63
N VAL A 29 -4.86 -6.39 -10.54
CA VAL A 29 -3.43 -6.21 -10.25
C VAL A 29 -3.17 -4.72 -9.98
N LEU A 30 -2.59 -4.40 -8.81
CA LEU A 30 -2.08 -3.08 -8.44
C LEU A 30 -0.58 -3.19 -8.22
N ASP A 31 0.20 -2.88 -9.24
CA ASP A 31 1.64 -3.13 -9.23
C ASP A 31 2.43 -1.95 -9.83
N HIS A 32 3.73 -1.94 -9.68
CA HIS A 32 4.63 -0.93 -10.23
C HIS A 32 5.90 -1.51 -10.86
N HIS A 33 6.06 -2.83 -10.82
CA HIS A 33 7.21 -3.49 -11.43
C HIS A 33 7.21 -3.30 -12.95
N GLN A 34 8.39 -3.33 -13.56
CA GLN A 34 8.52 -3.23 -15.02
C GLN A 34 7.92 -4.49 -15.68
N PRO A 35 6.94 -4.34 -16.58
CA PRO A 35 6.44 -5.48 -17.32
C PRO A 35 7.42 -5.89 -18.43
N GLU A 36 7.32 -7.14 -18.85
CA GLU A 36 7.90 -7.58 -20.12
C GLU A 36 7.07 -7.07 -21.32
N ALA A 37 7.40 -7.49 -22.54
CA ALA A 37 6.68 -7.10 -23.75
C ALA A 37 5.18 -7.44 -23.73
N LYS A 38 4.78 -8.32 -22.85
CA LYS A 38 3.37 -8.66 -22.55
C LYS A 38 3.19 -8.63 -21.04
N TYR A 39 1.96 -8.52 -20.60
CA TYR A 39 1.56 -8.69 -19.18
C TYR A 39 0.44 -9.71 -19.10
N PRO A 40 0.25 -10.36 -17.94
CA PRO A 40 -0.77 -11.40 -17.75
C PRO A 40 -2.18 -10.88 -18.00
N GLU A 41 -3.07 -11.75 -18.50
CA GLU A 41 -4.50 -11.43 -18.57
C GLU A 41 -5.09 -11.42 -17.14
N ALA A 42 -5.49 -10.24 -16.69
CA ALA A 42 -6.24 -10.03 -15.44
C ALA A 42 -7.54 -9.29 -15.74
N PHE A 43 -8.49 -9.31 -14.80
CA PHE A 43 -9.73 -8.54 -14.92
C PHE A 43 -9.44 -7.04 -15.07
N ALA A 44 -8.47 -6.53 -14.29
CA ALA A 44 -7.90 -5.21 -14.47
C ALA A 44 -6.41 -5.23 -14.10
N PHE A 45 -5.62 -4.49 -14.86
CA PHE A 45 -4.18 -4.41 -14.68
C PHE A 45 -3.77 -2.94 -14.56
N ILE A 46 -3.50 -2.51 -13.33
CA ILE A 46 -3.15 -1.13 -12.99
C ILE A 46 -1.67 -1.08 -12.62
N ASN A 47 -0.88 -0.57 -13.54
CA ASN A 47 0.56 -0.42 -13.38
C ASN A 47 1.04 0.75 -14.24
N PRO A 48 1.62 1.81 -13.64
CA PRO A 48 2.05 3.00 -14.37
C PRO A 48 3.32 2.79 -15.22
N ASN A 49 3.91 1.57 -15.17
CA ASN A 49 5.02 1.18 -16.03
C ASN A 49 4.59 0.36 -17.26
N ARG A 50 3.29 0.23 -17.51
CA ARG A 50 2.77 -0.35 -18.76
C ARG A 50 3.20 0.48 -19.95
N PHE A 51 3.44 -0.18 -21.07
CA PHE A 51 3.86 0.49 -22.32
C PHE A 51 2.80 1.44 -22.91
N ASP A 52 1.53 1.21 -22.56
CA ASP A 52 0.38 2.01 -22.99
C ASP A 52 -0.08 3.02 -21.91
N ASP A 53 0.66 3.18 -20.82
CA ASP A 53 0.38 4.16 -19.77
C ASP A 53 1.02 5.51 -20.13
N ASP A 54 0.23 6.57 -20.11
CA ASP A 54 0.64 7.95 -20.38
C ASP A 54 0.66 8.85 -19.13
N SER A 55 0.40 8.29 -17.96
CA SER A 55 0.30 9.02 -16.70
C SER A 55 1.61 9.67 -16.25
N GLN A 56 2.75 9.18 -16.73
CA GLN A 56 4.09 9.54 -16.27
C GLN A 56 4.32 9.27 -14.77
N LEU A 57 3.57 8.34 -14.18
CA LEU A 57 3.62 7.97 -12.77
C LEU A 57 4.45 6.71 -12.48
N GLY A 58 5.23 6.21 -13.44
CA GLY A 58 6.08 5.01 -13.29
C GLY A 58 7.11 5.07 -12.16
N TYR A 59 7.20 6.18 -11.46
CA TYR A 59 8.02 6.32 -10.24
C TYR A 59 7.25 6.04 -8.93
N LEU A 60 5.96 5.71 -9.00
CA LEU A 60 5.19 5.35 -7.80
C LEU A 60 5.62 3.99 -7.27
N ALA A 61 5.66 3.84 -5.95
CA ALA A 61 5.63 2.55 -5.29
C ALA A 61 4.24 1.91 -5.42
N ALA A 62 4.12 0.60 -5.25
CA ALA A 62 2.82 -0.09 -5.31
C ALA A 62 1.80 0.45 -4.31
N VAL A 63 2.25 0.87 -3.12
CA VAL A 63 1.41 1.54 -2.12
C VAL A 63 0.83 2.86 -2.65
N GLY A 64 1.60 3.61 -3.45
CA GLY A 64 1.15 4.82 -4.13
C GLY A 64 0.13 4.52 -5.23
N VAL A 65 0.36 3.47 -6.03
CA VAL A 65 -0.60 2.98 -7.05
C VAL A 65 -1.91 2.58 -6.39
N SER A 66 -1.85 1.80 -5.29
CA SER A 66 -3.02 1.39 -4.51
C SER A 66 -3.79 2.59 -3.96
N PHE A 67 -3.07 3.61 -3.46
CA PHE A 67 -3.71 4.83 -2.98
C PHE A 67 -4.43 5.59 -4.09
N MET A 68 -3.82 5.72 -5.27
CA MET A 68 -4.45 6.37 -6.43
C MET A 68 -5.69 5.61 -6.91
N PHE A 69 -5.65 4.26 -6.88
CA PHE A 69 -6.82 3.42 -7.11
C PHE A 69 -7.94 3.72 -6.11
N LEU A 70 -7.63 3.75 -4.81
CA LEU A 70 -8.62 4.06 -3.76
C LEU A 70 -9.21 5.47 -3.92
N VAL A 71 -8.40 6.47 -4.28
CA VAL A 71 -8.87 7.83 -4.57
C VAL A 71 -9.86 7.82 -5.75
N SER A 72 -9.54 7.09 -6.82
CA SER A 72 -10.41 6.98 -8.00
C SER A 72 -11.69 6.24 -7.68
N LEU A 73 -11.63 5.14 -6.93
CA LEU A 73 -12.78 4.36 -6.48
C LEU A 73 -13.69 5.21 -5.60
N ASN A 74 -13.12 5.89 -4.61
CA ASN A 74 -13.87 6.75 -3.69
C ASN A 74 -14.60 7.87 -4.45
N ARG A 75 -13.91 8.50 -5.41
CA ARG A 75 -14.50 9.51 -6.29
C ARG A 75 -15.67 8.96 -7.11
N LYS A 76 -15.53 7.73 -7.66
CA LYS A 76 -16.58 7.06 -8.44
C LYS A 76 -17.80 6.77 -7.57
N LEU A 77 -17.59 6.14 -6.42
CA LEU A 77 -18.65 5.82 -5.45
C LEU A 77 -19.41 7.07 -4.99
N ARG A 78 -18.69 8.16 -4.72
CA ARG A 78 -19.29 9.45 -4.37
C ARG A 78 -20.14 10.01 -5.52
N SER A 79 -19.64 9.95 -6.77
CA SER A 79 -20.37 10.46 -7.93
C SER A 79 -21.66 9.68 -8.23
N GLU A 80 -21.77 8.45 -7.73
CA GLU A 80 -22.94 7.58 -7.84
C GLU A 80 -23.82 7.58 -6.59
N ASN A 81 -23.56 8.48 -5.64
CA ASN A 81 -24.30 8.54 -4.36
C ASN A 81 -24.27 7.21 -3.58
N TRP A 82 -23.26 6.38 -3.80
CA TRP A 82 -23.19 5.02 -3.25
C TRP A 82 -23.15 5.05 -1.71
N PHE A 83 -22.38 5.95 -1.12
CA PHE A 83 -22.26 6.06 0.34
C PHE A 83 -23.60 6.41 1.00
N ASP A 84 -24.28 7.43 0.52
CA ASP A 84 -25.58 7.85 1.05
C ASP A 84 -26.63 6.76 0.85
N SER A 85 -26.64 6.12 -0.33
CA SER A 85 -27.59 5.05 -0.66
C SER A 85 -27.43 3.80 0.22
N ASN A 86 -26.23 3.56 0.76
CA ASN A 86 -25.94 2.44 1.65
C ASN A 86 -25.80 2.86 3.12
N ASN A 87 -26.07 4.12 3.45
CA ASN A 87 -25.95 4.68 4.79
C ASN A 87 -24.55 4.44 5.41
N LEU A 88 -23.53 4.66 4.61
CA LEU A 88 -22.13 4.52 4.98
C LEU A 88 -21.42 5.88 4.93
N GLU A 89 -20.52 6.10 5.87
CA GLU A 89 -19.64 7.28 5.85
C GLU A 89 -18.54 7.09 4.80
N GLU A 90 -18.28 8.16 4.02
CA GLU A 90 -17.17 8.16 3.07
C GLU A 90 -15.82 8.10 3.82
N PRO A 91 -14.93 7.14 3.49
CA PRO A 91 -13.67 7.01 4.18
C PRO A 91 -12.73 8.19 3.92
N ASN A 92 -12.13 8.71 4.98
CA ASN A 92 -11.11 9.75 4.89
C ASN A 92 -9.75 9.15 4.50
N LEU A 93 -9.46 9.08 3.22
CA LEU A 93 -8.22 8.49 2.69
C LEU A 93 -6.95 9.21 3.14
N ILE A 94 -7.03 10.48 3.58
CA ILE A 94 -5.88 11.24 4.09
C ILE A 94 -5.26 10.56 5.32
N THR A 95 -6.06 9.85 6.10
CA THR A 95 -5.58 9.16 7.30
C THR A 95 -4.60 8.04 7.00
N PHE A 96 -4.62 7.47 5.79
CA PHE A 96 -3.72 6.40 5.36
C PHE A 96 -2.38 6.91 4.79
N LEU A 97 -2.17 8.22 4.72
CA LEU A 97 -0.91 8.76 4.19
C LEU A 97 0.30 8.42 5.06
N ASP A 98 0.12 8.05 6.31
CA ASP A 98 1.17 7.51 7.18
C ASP A 98 1.74 6.19 6.60
N LEU A 99 0.88 5.25 6.23
CA LEU A 99 1.27 3.98 5.61
C LEU A 99 1.82 4.19 4.19
N ILE A 100 1.26 5.14 3.44
CA ILE A 100 1.75 5.49 2.10
C ILE A 100 3.18 6.05 2.18
N ALA A 101 3.45 6.94 3.15
CA ALA A 101 4.80 7.46 3.37
C ALA A 101 5.79 6.36 3.74
N LEU A 102 5.39 5.48 4.67
CA LEU A 102 6.21 4.35 5.10
C LEU A 102 6.55 3.43 3.91
N GLY A 103 5.54 2.95 3.18
CA GLY A 103 5.74 2.05 2.04
C GLY A 103 6.56 2.70 0.91
N THR A 104 6.29 3.96 0.57
CA THR A 104 7.05 4.71 -0.45
C THR A 104 8.55 4.82 -0.11
N ILE A 105 8.87 5.06 1.17
CA ILE A 105 10.27 5.16 1.62
C ILE A 105 10.93 3.77 1.68
N CYS A 106 10.20 2.75 2.15
CA CYS A 106 10.72 1.38 2.26
C CYS A 106 11.02 0.76 0.89
N ASP A 107 10.24 1.11 -0.12
CA ASP A 107 10.41 0.64 -1.50
C ASP A 107 11.53 1.39 -2.26
N SER A 108 12.11 2.41 -1.64
CA SER A 108 13.27 3.16 -2.18
C SER A 108 13.02 3.81 -3.55
N VAL A 109 11.79 4.15 -3.87
CA VAL A 109 11.42 4.83 -5.13
C VAL A 109 11.78 6.32 -5.10
N PRO A 110 11.93 6.97 -6.27
CA PRO A 110 12.31 8.38 -6.35
C PRO A 110 11.31 9.31 -5.65
N LEU A 111 11.79 10.15 -4.73
CA LEU A 111 10.99 11.14 -4.01
C LEU A 111 10.77 12.41 -4.85
N LYS A 112 10.06 12.27 -5.97
CA LYS A 112 9.67 13.36 -6.86
C LYS A 112 8.16 13.43 -7.02
N GLY A 113 7.65 14.54 -7.56
CA GLY A 113 6.23 14.72 -7.87
C GLY A 113 5.33 14.33 -6.70
N ILE A 114 4.35 13.46 -6.98
CA ILE A 114 3.35 13.04 -6.02
C ILE A 114 3.92 12.18 -4.88
N ASN A 115 4.97 11.35 -5.12
CA ASN A 115 5.64 10.61 -4.05
C ASN A 115 6.14 11.55 -2.95
N ARG A 116 6.82 12.62 -3.35
CA ARG A 116 7.33 13.61 -2.40
C ARG A 116 6.20 14.25 -1.59
N LEU A 117 5.10 14.60 -2.27
CA LEU A 117 3.94 15.21 -1.61
C LEU A 117 3.31 14.24 -0.61
N MET A 118 3.08 12.99 -1.02
CA MET A 118 2.50 11.96 -0.16
C MET A 118 3.37 11.69 1.06
N VAL A 119 4.70 11.62 0.90
CA VAL A 119 5.64 11.42 2.02
C VAL A 119 5.63 12.61 2.98
N ILE A 120 5.65 13.85 2.48
CA ILE A 120 5.57 15.04 3.35
C ILE A 120 4.28 15.02 4.17
N LYS A 121 3.13 14.80 3.50
CA LYS A 121 1.83 14.75 4.17
C LYS A 121 1.69 13.53 5.08
N GLY A 122 2.24 12.39 4.69
CA GLY A 122 2.27 11.20 5.53
C GLY A 122 3.06 11.39 6.81
N LEU A 123 4.21 12.05 6.76
CA LEU A 123 4.97 12.41 7.96
C LEU A 123 4.16 13.34 8.90
N GLU A 124 3.35 14.25 8.35
CA GLU A 124 2.43 15.07 9.17
C GLU A 124 1.34 14.21 9.84
N VAL A 125 0.86 13.16 9.16
CA VAL A 125 -0.14 12.22 9.73
C VAL A 125 0.52 11.35 10.81
N ILE A 126 1.72 10.82 10.58
CA ILE A 126 2.49 10.03 11.56
C ILE A 126 2.65 10.80 12.89
N GLN A 127 2.93 12.11 12.82
CA GLN A 127 3.08 12.93 14.05
C GLN A 127 1.81 12.97 14.90
N LYS A 128 0.64 12.70 14.33
CA LYS A 128 -0.63 12.67 15.07
C LYS A 128 -0.83 11.40 15.89
N ARG A 129 0.05 10.42 15.71
CA ARG A 129 0.07 9.17 16.48
C ARG A 129 -1.29 8.45 16.52
N LYS A 130 -2.02 8.42 15.40
CA LYS A 130 -3.36 7.78 15.33
C LYS A 130 -3.33 6.30 14.94
N ASN A 131 -2.27 5.84 14.28
CA ASN A 131 -2.09 4.45 13.92
C ASN A 131 -1.39 3.71 15.07
N HIS A 132 -2.09 2.80 15.74
CA HIS A 132 -1.60 2.11 16.93
C HIS A 132 -0.36 1.26 16.64
N GLY A 133 -0.38 0.46 15.60
CA GLY A 133 0.76 -0.41 15.25
C GLY A 133 2.00 0.39 14.84
N LEU A 134 1.82 1.47 14.07
CA LEU A 134 2.94 2.34 13.72
C LEU A 134 3.50 3.06 14.95
N ASN A 135 2.65 3.43 15.91
CA ASN A 135 3.08 4.01 17.16
C ASN A 135 3.93 3.03 17.98
N ALA A 136 3.47 1.78 18.13
CA ALA A 136 4.23 0.74 18.82
C ALA A 136 5.61 0.55 18.18
N LEU A 137 5.69 0.49 16.84
CA LEU A 137 6.97 0.41 16.14
C LEU A 137 7.89 1.62 16.40
N ILE A 138 7.35 2.83 16.42
CA ILE A 138 8.11 4.06 16.69
C ILE A 138 8.66 4.03 18.13
N ASP A 139 7.86 3.57 19.07
CA ASP A 139 8.26 3.49 20.50
C ASP A 139 9.34 2.42 20.70
N ILE A 140 9.19 1.22 20.11
CA ILE A 140 10.21 0.17 20.11
C ILE A 140 11.51 0.62 19.42
N ALA A 141 11.39 1.43 18.37
CA ALA A 141 12.55 1.97 17.67
C ALA A 141 13.21 3.14 18.42
N GLU A 142 12.71 3.48 19.62
CA GLU A 142 13.21 4.56 20.48
C GLU A 142 13.30 5.91 19.75
N ILE A 143 12.30 6.20 18.89
CA ILE A 143 12.23 7.46 18.16
C ILE A 143 11.53 8.50 19.04
N ASN A 144 12.32 9.20 19.86
CA ASN A 144 11.82 10.18 20.84
C ASN A 144 11.63 11.59 20.25
N GLN A 145 11.92 11.77 18.95
CA GLN A 145 11.81 13.03 18.25
C GLN A 145 10.80 12.89 17.09
N LYS A 146 10.61 13.97 16.36
CA LYS A 146 9.76 13.98 15.16
C LYS A 146 10.27 12.95 14.15
N VAL A 147 9.40 12.00 13.77
CA VAL A 147 9.74 10.96 12.79
C VAL A 147 10.16 11.59 11.47
N SER A 148 11.27 11.13 10.93
CA SER A 148 11.87 11.60 9.69
C SER A 148 11.83 10.52 8.59
N VAL A 149 12.16 10.91 7.36
CA VAL A 149 12.37 9.97 6.24
C VAL A 149 13.41 8.92 6.58
N TYR A 150 14.50 9.31 7.27
CA TYR A 150 15.54 8.40 7.73
C TYR A 150 14.97 7.33 8.68
N ASP A 151 14.14 7.74 9.63
CA ASP A 151 13.53 6.80 10.58
C ASP A 151 12.63 5.79 9.87
N LEU A 152 11.85 6.23 8.87
CA LEU A 152 11.01 5.33 8.06
C LEU A 152 11.86 4.27 7.34
N GLY A 153 12.92 4.70 6.62
CA GLY A 153 13.70 3.79 5.78
C GLY A 153 14.70 2.91 6.55
N PHE A 154 15.27 3.43 7.64
CA PHE A 154 16.40 2.75 8.32
C PHE A 154 16.07 2.21 9.71
N LYS A 155 14.99 2.65 10.32
CA LYS A 155 14.55 2.13 11.64
C LYS A 155 13.27 1.31 11.54
N LEU A 156 12.20 1.86 10.93
CA LEU A 156 10.89 1.19 10.90
C LEU A 156 10.81 0.13 9.81
N GLY A 157 11.20 0.45 8.57
CA GLY A 157 11.15 -0.48 7.44
C GLY A 157 11.86 -1.81 7.67
N PRO A 158 13.12 -1.82 8.14
CA PRO A 158 13.83 -3.06 8.45
C PRO A 158 13.14 -3.94 9.51
N ARG A 159 12.47 -3.35 10.48
CA ARG A 159 11.72 -4.09 11.51
C ARG A 159 10.50 -4.80 10.94
N ILE A 160 9.76 -4.12 10.06
CA ILE A 160 8.62 -4.71 9.35
C ILE A 160 9.09 -5.85 8.44
N ASN A 161 10.15 -5.63 7.68
CA ASN A 161 10.72 -6.64 6.78
C ASN A 161 11.31 -7.85 7.52
N ALA A 162 11.75 -7.69 8.77
CA ALA A 162 12.28 -8.79 9.58
C ALA A 162 11.21 -9.86 9.84
N ALA A 163 9.95 -9.47 10.03
CA ALA A 163 8.83 -10.41 10.23
C ALA A 163 8.69 -11.41 9.07
N GLY A 164 8.84 -10.96 7.82
CA GLY A 164 8.82 -11.82 6.64
C GLY A 164 9.97 -12.84 6.58
N ARG A 165 11.13 -12.51 7.17
CA ARG A 165 12.33 -13.37 7.16
C ARG A 165 12.28 -14.50 8.18
N ILE A 166 11.46 -14.40 9.21
CA ILE A 166 11.29 -15.43 10.25
C ILE A 166 10.09 -16.36 9.97
N GLY A 167 9.57 -16.36 8.73
CA GLY A 167 8.49 -17.25 8.31
C GLY A 167 7.08 -16.85 8.79
N LYS A 168 6.92 -15.63 9.29
CA LYS A 168 5.66 -15.09 9.80
C LYS A 168 5.34 -13.76 9.09
N SER A 169 5.23 -13.80 7.75
CA SER A 169 5.03 -12.62 6.91
C SER A 169 3.77 -11.81 7.25
N ASN A 170 2.74 -12.47 7.78
CA ASN A 170 1.53 -11.82 8.25
C ASN A 170 1.73 -10.92 9.49
N PHE A 171 2.75 -11.14 10.30
CA PHE A 171 3.00 -10.30 11.49
C PHE A 171 3.25 -8.84 11.16
N GLY A 172 3.97 -8.54 10.08
CA GLY A 172 4.20 -7.17 9.66
C GLY A 172 2.91 -6.44 9.31
N VAL A 173 1.98 -7.14 8.65
CA VAL A 173 0.65 -6.60 8.30
C VAL A 173 -0.22 -6.50 9.54
N CYS A 174 -0.29 -7.56 10.35
CA CYS A 174 -1.07 -7.58 11.59
C CYS A 174 -0.65 -6.46 12.54
N LEU A 175 0.65 -6.23 12.71
CA LEU A 175 1.18 -5.15 13.54
C LEU A 175 0.67 -3.77 13.11
N LEU A 176 0.56 -3.52 11.80
CA LEU A 176 0.09 -2.23 11.29
C LEU A 176 -1.44 -2.10 11.28
N TYR A 177 -2.17 -3.21 11.40
CA TYR A 177 -3.62 -3.26 11.27
C TYR A 177 -4.36 -3.37 12.61
N THR A 178 -3.77 -4.04 13.61
CA THR A 178 -4.43 -4.29 14.90
C THR A 178 -3.58 -3.81 16.09
N SER A 179 -4.24 -3.32 17.15
CA SER A 179 -3.59 -3.01 18.43
C SER A 179 -3.10 -4.26 19.15
N ASP A 180 -3.82 -5.38 19.02
CA ASP A 180 -3.54 -6.63 19.72
C ASP A 180 -2.26 -7.30 19.21
N ALA A 181 -1.94 -7.17 17.92
CA ALA A 181 -0.70 -7.69 17.35
C ALA A 181 0.56 -6.95 17.88
N ALA A 182 0.43 -5.72 18.35
CA ALA A 182 1.53 -5.01 18.99
C ALA A 182 1.92 -5.65 20.34
N ASP A 183 0.95 -6.16 21.07
CA ASP A 183 1.18 -6.82 22.37
C ASP A 183 1.75 -8.23 22.20
N GLU A 184 1.37 -8.97 21.15
CA GLU A 184 1.90 -10.31 20.86
C GLU A 184 3.33 -10.30 20.31
N VAL A 185 3.76 -9.23 19.65
CA VAL A 185 5.14 -9.10 19.11
C VAL A 185 6.13 -8.66 20.20
N LEU A 186 5.63 -8.13 21.31
CA LEU A 186 6.41 -7.58 22.42
C LEU A 186 6.59 -8.57 23.60
N GLY A 187 5.94 -9.73 23.57
CA GLY A 187 6.00 -10.80 24.56
C GLY A 187 7.07 -11.89 24.17
#